data_66df0d6cb633b660782dd6aa005607d9
#
_entry.id   66df0d6cb633b660782dd6aa005607d9
#
_cell.length_a   1.000
_cell.length_b   1.000
_cell.length_c   1.000
_cell.angle_alpha   90.00
_cell.angle_beta   90.00
_cell.angle_gamma   90.00
#
_symmetry.space_group_name_H-M   'P 1'
#
loop_
_entity.id
_entity.type
_entity.pdbx_description
1 polymer ?
#
loop_
_entity_poly.entity_id
_entity_poly.type
_entity_poly.pdbx_seq_one_letter_code
_entity_poly.pdbx_strand_id
1 'polypeptide(L)'
;MLERELKLRISEEVGPGQIKDVLEVRAALEDAAGIQVPELDESPFTPHQSDRLADVAVKNMGRQLARMFWYEPGTRVGVDPEYVHDMRVATRRLRTALLVFADVIPEKARLEWQRELRWIGRGLGRVRDCDVELDRVKRMAADAPNPERSALLIFANKVQIKRARRRAKLLKQLDSPRFMALKALARPWIEMRADSALVRNGDGPAYIAGPRIVSEWDARMLAACRTAEQIPTAENVHALRISIKHLRYAVEYFADLEGHGARHRAKQLGRLQNILGARQDAAILLRHIRRYEATIPEEDRDLLLGARSAIEKIDRAARVKKSELQQVLKLGADQELP
;
A
#
# COMPACT_ATOMS: atom_id res chain seq x y z
N MET A 1 21.42 -12.64 -16.88
CA MET A 1 22.68 -11.91 -17.15
C MET A 1 22.55 -10.43 -16.79
N LEU A 2 21.63 -9.69 -17.38
CA LEU A 2 21.41 -8.26 -17.14
C LEU A 2 21.27 -7.87 -15.65
N GLU A 3 20.52 -8.66 -14.86
CA GLU A 3 20.28 -8.37 -13.42
C GLU A 3 21.57 -8.51 -12.57
N ARG A 4 22.46 -9.40 -12.96
CA ARG A 4 23.75 -9.61 -12.26
C ARG A 4 24.77 -8.53 -12.62
N GLU A 5 24.76 -8.08 -13.87
CA GLU A 5 25.58 -6.96 -14.35
C GLU A 5 25.10 -5.63 -13.76
N LEU A 6 23.78 -5.37 -13.73
CA LEU A 6 23.19 -4.21 -13.07
C LEU A 6 23.55 -4.13 -11.58
N LYS A 7 23.46 -5.25 -10.84
CA LYS A 7 23.85 -5.29 -9.43
C LYS A 7 25.33 -5.05 -9.20
N LEU A 8 26.19 -5.56 -10.08
CA LEU A 8 27.64 -5.33 -10.02
C LEU A 8 27.96 -3.85 -10.28
N ARG A 9 27.44 -3.26 -11.33
CA ARG A 9 27.68 -1.83 -11.65
C ARG A 9 27.14 -0.89 -10.57
N ILE A 10 25.92 -1.10 -10.09
CA ILE A 10 25.35 -0.27 -9.00
C ILE A 10 26.15 -0.42 -7.70
N SER A 11 26.66 -1.62 -7.38
CA SER A 11 27.48 -1.84 -6.18
C SER A 11 28.91 -1.31 -6.33
N GLU A 12 29.40 -1.15 -7.55
CA GLU A 12 30.73 -0.59 -7.83
C GLU A 12 30.73 0.94 -7.90
N GLU A 13 29.67 1.55 -8.46
CA GLU A 13 29.57 3.01 -8.59
C GLU A 13 28.92 3.70 -7.38
N VAL A 14 28.09 2.99 -6.62
CA VAL A 14 27.36 3.56 -5.47
C VAL A 14 27.54 2.65 -4.25
N GLY A 15 28.37 3.07 -3.32
CA GLY A 15 28.63 2.34 -2.08
C GLY A 15 27.34 2.06 -1.28
N PRO A 16 27.30 0.95 -0.51
CA PRO A 16 26.14 0.58 0.28
C PRO A 16 25.86 1.66 1.35
N GLY A 17 24.81 2.44 1.14
CA GLY A 17 24.35 3.50 2.05
C GLY A 17 24.25 4.90 1.42
N GLN A 18 24.65 5.09 0.18
CA GLN A 18 24.66 6.41 -0.48
C GLN A 18 23.47 6.66 -1.42
N ILE A 19 22.67 5.66 -1.77
CA ILE A 19 21.49 5.87 -2.61
C ILE A 19 20.40 6.49 -1.73
N LYS A 20 20.38 7.80 -1.65
CA LYS A 20 19.38 8.57 -0.90
C LYS A 20 18.26 9.11 -1.79
N ASP A 21 18.46 9.16 -3.12
CA ASP A 21 17.51 9.78 -4.03
C ASP A 21 17.01 8.78 -5.09
N VAL A 22 15.68 8.79 -5.29
CA VAL A 22 15.00 8.03 -6.35
C VAL A 22 15.53 8.40 -7.73
N LEU A 23 15.96 9.66 -7.93
CA LEU A 23 16.53 10.19 -9.16
C LEU A 23 17.92 9.60 -9.47
N GLU A 24 18.76 9.37 -8.45
CA GLU A 24 20.09 8.75 -8.64
C GLU A 24 19.97 7.28 -9.03
N VAL A 25 19.07 6.53 -8.40
CA VAL A 25 18.79 5.13 -8.78
C VAL A 25 18.21 5.05 -10.19
N ARG A 26 17.41 6.03 -10.58
CA ARG A 26 16.85 6.15 -11.92
C ARG A 26 17.95 6.40 -12.94
N ALA A 27 18.80 7.41 -12.73
CA ALA A 27 19.91 7.73 -13.64
C ALA A 27 20.83 6.52 -13.84
N ALA A 28 21.16 5.80 -12.76
CA ALA A 28 21.96 4.58 -12.83
C ALA A 28 21.25 3.43 -13.56
N LEU A 29 19.92 3.34 -13.49
CA LEU A 29 19.13 2.34 -14.22
C LEU A 29 18.97 2.70 -15.70
N GLU A 30 18.81 3.99 -16.04
CA GLU A 30 18.74 4.50 -17.41
C GLU A 30 20.07 4.29 -18.12
N ASP A 31 21.19 4.59 -17.47
CA ASP A 31 22.53 4.42 -17.99
C ASP A 31 22.91 2.93 -18.16
N ALA A 32 22.62 2.10 -17.15
CA ALA A 32 22.98 0.68 -17.17
C ALA A 32 22.10 -0.18 -18.10
N ALA A 33 20.88 0.25 -18.41
CA ALA A 33 19.89 -0.54 -19.15
C ALA A 33 19.51 0.07 -20.51
N GLY A 34 19.93 1.29 -20.82
CA GLY A 34 19.51 2.04 -22.01
C GLY A 34 17.98 2.26 -22.07
N ILE A 35 17.32 2.22 -20.91
CA ILE A 35 15.86 2.34 -20.81
C ILE A 35 15.54 3.76 -20.36
N GLN A 36 14.95 4.56 -21.25
CA GLN A 36 14.32 5.81 -20.83
C GLN A 36 13.07 5.47 -20.01
N VAL A 37 13.14 5.76 -18.72
CA VAL A 37 11.97 5.66 -17.84
C VAL A 37 11.20 6.98 -17.96
N PRO A 38 9.93 6.99 -18.41
CA PRO A 38 9.15 8.21 -18.55
C PRO A 38 9.09 9.00 -17.24
N GLU A 39 9.09 10.32 -17.30
CA GLU A 39 8.89 11.12 -16.08
C GLU A 39 7.59 10.77 -15.38
N LEU A 40 7.66 10.58 -14.08
CA LEU A 40 6.48 10.35 -13.28
C LEU A 40 5.77 11.70 -13.08
N ASP A 41 4.57 11.84 -13.60
CA ASP A 41 3.73 12.97 -13.25
C ASP A 41 3.33 12.84 -11.77
N GLU A 42 4.04 13.58 -10.92
CA GLU A 42 3.79 13.67 -9.49
C GLU A 42 2.77 14.76 -9.13
N SER A 43 2.31 15.55 -10.12
CA SER A 43 1.31 16.57 -9.91
C SER A 43 0.07 15.97 -9.22
N PRO A 44 -0.64 16.70 -8.37
CA PRO A 44 -1.90 16.22 -7.82
C PRO A 44 -2.87 15.88 -8.96
N PHE A 45 -3.56 14.74 -8.84
CA PHE A 45 -4.65 14.43 -9.74
C PHE A 45 -5.76 15.47 -9.53
N THR A 46 -6.06 16.26 -10.56
CA THR A 46 -7.03 17.35 -10.49
C THR A 46 -8.13 17.10 -11.51
N PRO A 47 -9.27 16.48 -11.12
CA PRO A 47 -10.43 16.41 -11.98
C PRO A 47 -11.02 17.82 -12.19
N HIS A 48 -11.42 18.13 -13.43
CA HIS A 48 -12.13 19.35 -13.76
C HIS A 48 -13.64 19.18 -13.56
N GLN A 49 -14.34 20.30 -13.28
CA GLN A 49 -15.80 20.28 -13.15
C GLN A 49 -16.49 19.76 -14.43
N SER A 50 -15.89 19.97 -15.60
CA SER A 50 -16.40 19.47 -16.88
C SER A 50 -16.16 17.99 -17.11
N ASP A 51 -15.32 17.32 -16.31
CA ASP A 51 -15.02 15.90 -16.48
C ASP A 51 -16.25 15.05 -16.14
N ARG A 52 -16.51 14.05 -16.97
CA ARG A 52 -17.45 12.98 -16.66
C ARG A 52 -16.81 12.00 -15.68
N LEU A 53 -17.64 11.23 -14.97
CA LEU A 53 -17.12 10.21 -14.05
C LEU A 53 -16.19 9.21 -14.74
N ALA A 54 -16.50 8.84 -16.00
CA ALA A 54 -15.66 7.98 -16.84
C ALA A 54 -14.27 8.58 -17.09
N ASP A 55 -14.19 9.88 -17.38
CA ASP A 55 -12.93 10.57 -17.63
C ASP A 55 -12.07 10.57 -16.36
N VAL A 56 -12.68 10.83 -15.20
CA VAL A 56 -12.00 10.75 -13.89
C VAL A 56 -11.50 9.33 -13.61
N ALA A 57 -12.31 8.32 -13.91
CA ALA A 57 -11.91 6.91 -13.74
C ALA A 57 -10.71 6.54 -14.61
N VAL A 58 -10.73 6.90 -15.92
CA VAL A 58 -9.63 6.62 -16.86
C VAL A 58 -8.36 7.34 -16.46
N LYS A 59 -8.42 8.64 -16.17
CA LYS A 59 -7.28 9.43 -15.72
C LYS A 59 -6.67 8.86 -14.43
N ASN A 60 -7.50 8.48 -13.46
CA ASN A 60 -7.04 7.91 -12.20
C ASN A 60 -6.40 6.52 -12.39
N MET A 61 -7.08 5.63 -13.12
CA MET A 61 -6.56 4.29 -13.41
C MET A 61 -5.23 4.38 -14.18
N GLY A 62 -5.17 5.17 -15.24
CA GLY A 62 -3.97 5.36 -16.06
C GLY A 62 -2.78 5.85 -15.22
N ARG A 63 -3.01 6.86 -14.39
CA ARG A 63 -1.99 7.41 -13.51
C ARG A 63 -1.45 6.37 -12.51
N GLN A 64 -2.33 5.60 -11.86
CA GLN A 64 -1.87 4.60 -10.89
C GLN A 64 -1.18 3.42 -11.60
N LEU A 65 -1.57 3.07 -12.83
CA LEU A 65 -0.88 2.08 -13.66
C LEU A 65 0.51 2.56 -14.06
N ALA A 66 0.62 3.82 -14.54
CA ALA A 66 1.91 4.43 -14.83
C ALA A 66 2.84 4.38 -13.61
N ARG A 67 2.36 4.79 -12.43
CA ARG A 67 3.12 4.68 -11.17
C ARG A 67 3.53 3.25 -10.84
N MET A 68 2.65 2.29 -10.99
CA MET A 68 2.96 0.88 -10.71
C MET A 68 4.14 0.39 -11.57
N PHE A 69 4.15 0.72 -12.85
CA PHE A 69 5.24 0.30 -13.75
C PHE A 69 6.49 1.17 -13.62
N TRP A 70 6.35 2.44 -13.24
CA TRP A 70 7.47 3.29 -12.88
C TRP A 70 8.34 2.71 -11.77
N TYR A 71 7.73 2.15 -10.72
CA TYR A 71 8.45 1.56 -9.60
C TYR A 71 8.94 0.13 -9.85
N GLU A 72 8.59 -0.49 -10.99
CA GLU A 72 9.01 -1.86 -11.31
C GLU A 72 10.53 -2.02 -11.41
N PRO A 73 11.30 -1.17 -12.12
CA PRO A 73 12.75 -1.33 -12.22
C PRO A 73 13.44 -1.32 -10.86
N GLY A 74 13.17 -0.33 -10.00
CA GLY A 74 13.69 -0.28 -8.65
C GLY A 74 13.26 -1.47 -7.77
N THR A 75 12.02 -1.96 -7.95
CA THR A 75 11.55 -3.20 -7.31
C THR A 75 12.38 -4.40 -7.76
N ARG A 76 12.79 -4.46 -9.03
CA ARG A 76 13.65 -5.53 -9.57
C ARG A 76 15.07 -5.44 -9.02
N VAL A 77 15.63 -4.26 -8.92
CA VAL A 77 16.96 -4.02 -8.32
C VAL A 77 16.94 -4.37 -6.83
N GLY A 78 15.94 -3.88 -6.09
CA GLY A 78 15.65 -4.26 -4.70
C GLY A 78 16.65 -3.76 -3.66
N VAL A 79 17.44 -2.73 -3.98
CA VAL A 79 18.34 -2.04 -3.04
C VAL A 79 17.50 -1.25 -2.04
N ASP A 80 16.60 -0.40 -2.53
CA ASP A 80 15.71 0.37 -1.72
C ASP A 80 14.32 -0.33 -1.59
N PRO A 81 13.87 -0.64 -0.37
CA PRO A 81 12.57 -1.27 -0.12
C PRO A 81 11.38 -0.35 -0.46
N GLU A 82 11.59 0.95 -0.63
CA GLU A 82 10.50 1.90 -0.93
C GLU A 82 9.94 1.69 -2.34
N TYR A 83 10.74 1.21 -3.32
CA TYR A 83 10.21 0.82 -4.64
C TYR A 83 9.13 -0.28 -4.55
N VAL A 84 9.36 -1.30 -3.71
CA VAL A 84 8.35 -2.34 -3.45
C VAL A 84 7.15 -1.73 -2.72
N HIS A 85 7.38 -0.81 -1.79
CA HIS A 85 6.33 -0.09 -1.08
C HIS A 85 5.43 0.67 -2.05
N ASP A 86 6.00 1.50 -2.90
CA ASP A 86 5.27 2.39 -3.79
C ASP A 86 4.57 1.66 -4.92
N MET A 87 5.21 0.64 -5.51
CA MET A 87 4.54 -0.26 -6.45
C MET A 87 3.33 -0.95 -5.81
N ARG A 88 3.45 -1.37 -4.53
CA ARG A 88 2.34 -1.95 -3.77
C ARG A 88 1.26 -0.92 -3.44
N VAL A 89 1.63 0.33 -3.14
CA VAL A 89 0.67 1.42 -2.92
C VAL A 89 -0.12 1.69 -4.18
N ALA A 90 0.53 1.83 -5.34
CA ALA A 90 -0.14 2.02 -6.63
C ALA A 90 -1.10 0.85 -6.94
N THR A 91 -0.66 -0.40 -6.78
CA THR A 91 -1.50 -1.60 -6.95
C THR A 91 -2.72 -1.59 -6.00
N ARG A 92 -2.55 -1.12 -4.77
CA ARG A 92 -3.64 -1.02 -3.79
C ARG A 92 -4.63 0.08 -4.16
N ARG A 93 -4.15 1.24 -4.62
CA ARG A 93 -4.99 2.34 -5.11
C ARG A 93 -5.81 1.90 -6.32
N LEU A 94 -5.20 1.23 -7.30
CA LEU A 94 -5.89 0.64 -8.44
C LEU A 94 -7.05 -0.28 -8.02
N ARG A 95 -6.80 -1.17 -7.06
CA ARG A 95 -7.84 -2.07 -6.55
C ARG A 95 -9.00 -1.33 -5.91
N THR A 96 -8.75 -0.20 -5.26
CA THR A 96 -9.81 0.63 -4.69
C THR A 96 -10.51 1.43 -5.79
N ALA A 97 -9.77 1.97 -6.78
CA ALA A 97 -10.37 2.66 -7.93
C ALA A 97 -11.40 1.76 -8.66
N LEU A 98 -11.08 0.48 -8.86
CA LEU A 98 -12.03 -0.49 -9.44
C LEU A 98 -13.33 -0.68 -8.64
N LEU A 99 -13.32 -0.36 -7.35
CA LEU A 99 -14.52 -0.39 -6.50
C LEU A 99 -15.26 0.95 -6.52
N VAL A 100 -14.52 2.04 -6.48
CA VAL A 100 -15.07 3.41 -6.47
C VAL A 100 -15.73 3.75 -7.81
N PHE A 101 -15.11 3.32 -8.92
CA PHE A 101 -15.59 3.55 -10.27
C PHE A 101 -16.35 2.35 -10.86
N ALA A 102 -16.96 1.52 -10.01
CA ALA A 102 -17.65 0.29 -10.44
C ALA A 102 -18.81 0.56 -11.41
N ASP A 103 -19.45 1.71 -11.31
CA ASP A 103 -20.60 2.08 -12.14
C ASP A 103 -20.21 2.35 -13.61
N VAL A 104 -18.96 2.82 -13.83
CA VAL A 104 -18.47 3.19 -15.17
C VAL A 104 -17.49 2.18 -15.77
N ILE A 105 -16.87 1.31 -14.97
CA ILE A 105 -15.99 0.26 -15.47
C ILE A 105 -16.82 -1.02 -15.71
N PRO A 106 -16.84 -1.56 -16.95
CA PRO A 106 -17.57 -2.78 -17.26
C PRO A 106 -17.17 -3.93 -16.33
N GLU A 107 -18.15 -4.70 -15.86
CA GLU A 107 -17.93 -5.74 -14.86
C GLU A 107 -16.86 -6.76 -15.27
N LYS A 108 -16.90 -7.21 -16.53
CA LYS A 108 -15.90 -8.15 -17.08
C LYS A 108 -14.48 -7.60 -16.93
N ALA A 109 -14.25 -6.34 -17.35
CA ALA A 109 -12.96 -5.68 -17.23
C ALA A 109 -12.57 -5.50 -15.75
N ARG A 110 -13.53 -5.09 -14.90
CA ARG A 110 -13.31 -4.92 -13.45
C ARG A 110 -12.87 -6.21 -12.78
N LEU A 111 -13.52 -7.33 -13.08
CA LEU A 111 -13.17 -8.64 -12.53
C LEU A 111 -11.80 -9.12 -13.01
N GLU A 112 -11.46 -8.91 -14.28
CA GLU A 112 -10.15 -9.21 -14.83
C GLU A 112 -9.05 -8.41 -14.12
N TRP A 113 -9.20 -7.08 -14.06
CA TRP A 113 -8.27 -6.23 -13.32
C TRP A 113 -8.13 -6.61 -11.86
N GLN A 114 -9.23 -6.91 -11.16
CA GLN A 114 -9.18 -7.34 -9.77
C GLN A 114 -8.36 -8.62 -9.58
N ARG A 115 -8.46 -9.57 -10.51
CA ARG A 115 -7.70 -10.83 -10.48
C ARG A 115 -6.21 -10.56 -10.63
N GLU A 116 -5.82 -9.77 -11.64
CA GLU A 116 -4.42 -9.48 -11.93
C GLU A 116 -3.77 -8.63 -10.83
N LEU A 117 -4.43 -7.58 -10.37
CA LEU A 117 -3.94 -6.73 -9.28
C LEU A 117 -3.88 -7.46 -7.93
N ARG A 118 -4.76 -8.43 -7.67
CA ARG A 118 -4.64 -9.30 -6.49
C ARG A 118 -3.43 -10.22 -6.60
N TRP A 119 -3.16 -10.74 -7.78
CA TRP A 119 -2.05 -11.64 -8.01
C TRP A 119 -0.71 -10.94 -7.79
N ILE A 120 -0.44 -9.82 -8.46
CA ILE A 120 0.82 -9.09 -8.28
C ILE A 120 0.92 -8.46 -6.88
N GLY A 121 -0.18 -7.90 -6.37
CA GLY A 121 -0.23 -7.30 -5.03
C GLY A 121 0.08 -8.27 -3.90
N ARG A 122 -0.21 -9.58 -4.06
CA ARG A 122 0.21 -10.61 -3.09
C ARG A 122 1.71 -10.84 -3.11
N GLY A 123 2.35 -10.81 -4.29
CA GLY A 123 3.81 -10.90 -4.41
C GLY A 123 4.51 -9.74 -3.71
N LEU A 124 4.13 -8.52 -4.07
CA LEU A 124 4.63 -7.28 -3.47
C LEU A 124 4.40 -7.25 -1.95
N GLY A 125 3.19 -7.61 -1.52
CA GLY A 125 2.83 -7.62 -0.09
C GLY A 125 3.74 -8.54 0.72
N ARG A 126 4.02 -9.76 0.23
CA ARG A 126 4.89 -10.71 0.93
C ARG A 126 6.32 -10.18 1.14
N VAL A 127 6.87 -9.43 0.19
CA VAL A 127 8.19 -8.80 0.33
C VAL A 127 8.10 -7.64 1.31
N ARG A 128 7.16 -6.70 1.11
CA ARG A 128 6.98 -5.54 1.99
C ARG A 128 6.72 -5.91 3.44
N ASP A 129 5.97 -6.97 3.71
CA ASP A 129 5.75 -7.46 5.08
C ASP A 129 7.09 -7.84 5.77
N CYS A 130 8.07 -8.37 5.01
CA CYS A 130 9.42 -8.60 5.54
C CYS A 130 10.21 -7.31 5.71
N ASP A 131 10.08 -6.34 4.80
CA ASP A 131 10.78 -5.05 4.91
C ASP A 131 10.37 -4.32 6.20
N VAL A 132 9.05 -4.23 6.45
CA VAL A 132 8.50 -3.61 7.66
C VAL A 132 8.91 -4.37 8.93
N GLU A 133 8.89 -5.71 8.87
CA GLU A 133 9.32 -6.57 9.99
C GLU A 133 10.80 -6.34 10.32
N LEU A 134 11.66 -6.32 9.30
CA LEU A 134 13.10 -6.09 9.44
C LEU A 134 13.42 -4.71 10.02
N ASP A 135 12.83 -3.67 9.49
CA ASP A 135 13.02 -2.30 9.95
C ASP A 135 12.64 -2.17 11.43
N ARG A 136 11.50 -2.75 11.83
CA ARG A 136 11.05 -2.72 13.23
C ARG A 136 11.96 -3.51 14.15
N VAL A 137 12.37 -4.72 13.77
CA VAL A 137 13.26 -5.55 14.58
C VAL A 137 14.64 -4.91 14.72
N LYS A 138 15.18 -4.31 13.66
CA LYS A 138 16.46 -3.60 13.70
C LYS A 138 16.42 -2.39 14.65
N ARG A 139 15.33 -1.61 14.62
CA ARG A 139 15.15 -0.50 15.57
C ARG A 139 15.08 -1.01 17.00
N MET A 140 14.32 -2.07 17.26
CA MET A 140 14.28 -2.67 18.60
C MET A 140 15.64 -3.16 19.05
N ALA A 141 16.42 -3.80 18.16
CA ALA A 141 17.77 -4.26 18.48
C ALA A 141 18.74 -3.10 18.77
N ALA A 142 18.57 -1.93 18.13
CA ALA A 142 19.39 -0.75 18.38
C ALA A 142 19.23 -0.24 19.82
N ASP A 143 18.02 -0.31 20.36
CA ASP A 143 17.67 0.18 21.70
C ASP A 143 17.80 -0.89 22.80
N ALA A 144 18.02 -2.16 22.43
CA ALA A 144 18.07 -3.28 23.38
C ALA A 144 19.47 -3.47 23.99
N PRO A 145 19.57 -3.87 25.28
CA PRO A 145 20.83 -4.29 25.88
C PRO A 145 21.27 -5.67 25.38
N ASN A 146 22.54 -6.03 25.54
CA ASN A 146 22.99 -7.40 25.41
C ASN A 146 22.49 -8.22 26.63
N PRO A 147 22.05 -9.50 26.45
CA PRO A 147 22.11 -10.32 25.23
C PRO A 147 20.88 -10.19 24.31
N GLU A 148 19.85 -9.45 24.69
CA GLU A 148 18.59 -9.30 23.90
C GLU A 148 18.88 -8.78 22.49
N ARG A 149 19.81 -7.81 22.35
CA ARG A 149 20.24 -7.30 21.02
C ARG A 149 20.70 -8.43 20.11
N SER A 150 21.51 -9.34 20.62
CA SER A 150 22.03 -10.48 19.84
C SER A 150 20.91 -11.40 19.37
N ALA A 151 19.94 -11.70 20.24
CA ALA A 151 18.79 -12.52 19.88
C ALA A 151 17.90 -11.85 18.80
N LEU A 152 17.67 -10.54 18.91
CA LEU A 152 16.93 -9.78 17.90
C LEU A 152 17.67 -9.73 16.56
N LEU A 153 19.00 -9.62 16.53
CA LEU A 153 19.78 -9.66 15.29
C LEU A 153 19.74 -11.03 14.62
N ILE A 154 19.78 -12.12 15.39
CA ILE A 154 19.59 -13.49 14.87
C ILE A 154 18.20 -13.63 14.26
N PHE A 155 17.15 -13.11 14.92
CA PHE A 155 15.80 -13.09 14.36
C PHE A 155 15.72 -12.25 13.09
N ALA A 156 16.33 -11.06 13.06
CA ALA A 156 16.41 -10.21 11.87
C ALA A 156 17.05 -10.96 10.68
N ASN A 157 18.12 -11.71 10.91
CA ASN A 157 18.75 -12.52 9.86
C ASN A 157 17.80 -13.59 9.29
N LYS A 158 17.01 -14.27 10.13
CA LYS A 158 15.98 -15.19 9.66
C LYS A 158 14.92 -14.51 8.79
N VAL A 159 14.51 -13.29 9.18
CA VAL A 159 13.57 -12.48 8.38
C VAL A 159 14.23 -12.06 7.05
N GLN A 160 15.52 -11.73 7.05
CA GLN A 160 16.28 -11.39 5.85
C GLN A 160 16.33 -12.57 4.85
N ILE A 161 16.60 -13.77 5.32
CA ILE A 161 16.57 -15.00 4.50
C ILE A 161 15.16 -15.22 3.91
N LYS A 162 14.13 -15.06 4.74
CA LYS A 162 12.72 -15.16 4.30
C LYS A 162 12.40 -14.10 3.24
N ARG A 163 12.88 -12.85 3.42
CA ARG A 163 12.75 -11.75 2.46
C ARG A 163 13.37 -12.12 1.12
N ALA A 164 14.62 -12.63 1.12
CA ALA A 164 15.32 -13.03 -0.10
C ALA A 164 14.54 -14.09 -0.88
N ARG A 165 14.00 -15.12 -0.20
CA ARG A 165 13.16 -16.15 -0.82
C ARG A 165 11.86 -15.59 -1.41
N ARG A 166 11.21 -14.64 -0.73
CA ARG A 166 9.97 -13.98 -1.19
C ARG A 166 10.25 -13.08 -2.38
N ARG A 167 11.39 -12.35 -2.34
CA ARG A 167 11.84 -11.52 -3.44
C ARG A 167 12.12 -12.34 -4.70
N ALA A 168 12.82 -13.45 -4.58
CA ALA A 168 13.05 -14.36 -5.72
C ALA A 168 11.74 -14.83 -6.38
N LYS A 169 10.69 -15.11 -5.57
CA LYS A 169 9.36 -15.43 -6.10
C LYS A 169 8.68 -14.24 -6.77
N LEU A 170 8.85 -13.02 -6.24
CA LEU A 170 8.33 -11.81 -6.86
C LEU A 170 8.99 -11.56 -8.21
N LEU A 171 10.32 -11.70 -8.32
CA LEU A 171 11.04 -11.56 -9.58
C LEU A 171 10.51 -12.52 -10.64
N LYS A 172 10.30 -13.81 -10.29
CA LYS A 172 9.67 -14.77 -11.20
C LYS A 172 8.26 -14.35 -11.64
N GLN A 173 7.49 -13.64 -10.79
CA GLN A 173 6.20 -13.10 -11.19
C GLN A 173 6.37 -11.95 -12.19
N LEU A 174 7.30 -11.03 -11.95
CA LEU A 174 7.60 -9.90 -12.83
C LEU A 174 8.18 -10.35 -14.19
N ASP A 175 8.85 -11.50 -14.24
CA ASP A 175 9.40 -12.08 -15.47
C ASP A 175 8.38 -12.95 -16.24
N SER A 176 7.19 -13.15 -15.68
CA SER A 176 6.21 -14.08 -16.25
C SER A 176 5.47 -13.48 -17.46
N PRO A 177 5.05 -14.33 -18.44
CA PRO A 177 4.16 -13.90 -19.51
C PRO A 177 2.87 -13.23 -19.01
N ARG A 178 2.39 -13.63 -17.83
CA ARG A 178 1.22 -13.02 -17.18
C ARG A 178 1.44 -11.55 -16.83
N PHE A 179 2.64 -11.19 -16.35
CA PHE A 179 2.96 -9.79 -16.06
C PHE A 179 3.11 -8.97 -17.33
N MET A 180 3.67 -9.55 -18.40
CA MET A 180 3.71 -8.91 -19.72
C MET A 180 2.30 -8.68 -20.29
N ALA A 181 1.41 -9.65 -20.15
CA ALA A 181 0.00 -9.49 -20.50
C ALA A 181 -0.69 -8.38 -19.69
N LEU A 182 -0.37 -8.27 -18.38
CA LEU A 182 -0.86 -7.17 -17.54
C LEU A 182 -0.38 -5.80 -18.06
N LYS A 183 0.87 -5.67 -18.51
CA LYS A 183 1.39 -4.44 -19.12
C LYS A 183 0.62 -4.10 -20.41
N ALA A 184 0.39 -5.08 -21.26
CA ALA A 184 -0.39 -4.88 -22.49
C ALA A 184 -1.81 -4.43 -22.20
N LEU A 185 -2.48 -5.05 -21.21
CA LEU A 185 -3.81 -4.68 -20.74
C LEU A 185 -3.86 -3.24 -20.17
N ALA A 186 -2.76 -2.78 -19.58
CA ALA A 186 -2.67 -1.46 -18.96
C ALA A 186 -2.47 -0.32 -19.97
N ARG A 187 -1.87 -0.61 -21.13
CA ARG A 187 -1.46 0.40 -22.10
C ARG A 187 -2.58 1.35 -22.52
N PRO A 188 -3.79 0.91 -22.90
CA PRO A 188 -4.86 1.83 -23.29
C PRO A 188 -5.28 2.78 -22.15
N TRP A 189 -5.21 2.35 -20.91
CA TRP A 189 -5.51 3.18 -19.74
C TRP A 189 -4.43 4.24 -19.49
N ILE A 190 -3.15 3.89 -19.65
CA ILE A 190 -2.03 4.81 -19.49
C ILE A 190 -2.03 5.87 -20.60
N GLU A 191 -2.34 5.46 -21.83
CA GLU A 191 -2.44 6.35 -22.99
C GLU A 191 -3.72 7.21 -22.98
N MET A 192 -4.54 7.08 -21.91
CA MET A 192 -5.83 7.78 -21.75
C MET A 192 -6.78 7.66 -22.95
N ARG A 193 -6.65 6.58 -23.70
CA ARG A 193 -7.59 6.24 -24.77
C ARG A 193 -8.85 5.65 -24.16
N ALA A 194 -9.75 6.54 -23.72
CA ALA A 194 -11.05 6.16 -23.20
C ALA A 194 -11.97 5.72 -24.35
N ASP A 195 -11.66 4.59 -24.97
CA ASP A 195 -12.60 3.95 -25.87
C ASP A 195 -13.80 3.44 -25.07
N SER A 196 -14.98 3.45 -25.69
CA SER A 196 -16.23 2.96 -25.13
C SER A 196 -16.18 1.52 -24.59
N ALA A 197 -15.15 0.76 -24.98
CA ALA A 197 -14.89 -0.58 -24.46
C ALA A 197 -14.31 -0.60 -23.02
N LEU A 198 -13.65 0.47 -22.57
CA LEU A 198 -13.01 0.56 -21.25
C LEU A 198 -13.94 1.12 -20.18
N VAL A 199 -14.90 1.96 -20.58
CA VAL A 199 -15.85 2.62 -19.70
C VAL A 199 -17.26 2.58 -20.30
N ARG A 200 -18.29 2.53 -19.45
CA ARG A 200 -19.68 2.57 -19.88
C ARG A 200 -20.09 4.01 -20.20
N ASN A 201 -20.94 4.17 -21.21
CA ASN A 201 -21.62 5.43 -21.50
C ASN A 201 -22.72 5.70 -20.46
N GLY A 202 -23.04 6.96 -20.22
CA GLY A 202 -24.17 7.37 -19.37
C GLY A 202 -23.77 7.88 -17.98
N ASP A 203 -22.55 8.11 -17.78
CA ASP A 203 -21.94 8.72 -16.61
C ASP A 203 -22.15 10.23 -16.65
N GLY A 204 -22.91 10.71 -15.73
CA GLY A 204 -23.10 12.15 -15.51
C GLY A 204 -21.82 12.86 -15.10
N PRO A 205 -21.88 14.18 -14.90
CA PRO A 205 -20.75 14.99 -14.45
C PRO A 205 -20.15 14.45 -13.16
N ALA A 206 -18.80 14.40 -13.09
CA ALA A 206 -18.09 13.88 -11.93
C ALA A 206 -18.38 14.67 -10.65
N TYR A 207 -18.65 15.97 -10.76
CA TYR A 207 -18.98 16.82 -9.61
C TYR A 207 -20.33 16.48 -8.95
N ILE A 208 -21.25 15.78 -9.68
CA ILE A 208 -22.50 15.24 -9.13
C ILE A 208 -22.29 13.83 -8.59
N ALA A 209 -21.60 12.98 -9.36
CA ALA A 209 -21.41 11.58 -9.02
C ALA A 209 -20.42 11.38 -7.84
N GLY A 210 -19.39 12.22 -7.75
CA GLY A 210 -18.36 12.14 -6.72
C GLY A 210 -18.91 12.21 -5.29
N PRO A 211 -19.65 13.28 -4.91
CA PRO A 211 -20.25 13.38 -3.58
C PRO A 211 -21.16 12.20 -3.24
N ARG A 212 -21.98 11.72 -4.19
CA ARG A 212 -22.80 10.53 -3.99
C ARG A 212 -21.97 9.29 -3.67
N ILE A 213 -20.91 9.05 -4.45
CA ILE A 213 -20.02 7.91 -4.25
C ILE A 213 -19.32 8.02 -2.89
N VAL A 214 -18.81 9.19 -2.54
CA VAL A 214 -18.16 9.42 -1.22
C VAL A 214 -19.15 9.17 -0.09
N SER A 215 -20.40 9.65 -0.19
CA SER A 215 -21.45 9.40 0.80
C SER A 215 -21.76 7.90 0.98
N GLU A 216 -21.79 7.12 -0.10
CA GLU A 216 -21.97 5.66 -0.03
C GLU A 216 -20.80 4.97 0.72
N TRP A 217 -19.56 5.40 0.48
CA TRP A 217 -18.39 4.88 1.21
C TRP A 217 -18.37 5.32 2.67
N ASP A 218 -18.89 6.51 2.97
CA ASP A 218 -19.12 6.98 4.34
C ASP A 218 -20.09 6.07 5.09
N ALA A 219 -21.25 5.82 4.52
CA ALA A 219 -22.23 4.94 5.12
C ALA A 219 -21.66 3.54 5.43
N ARG A 220 -20.85 3.00 4.51
CA ARG A 220 -20.15 1.70 4.72
C ARG A 220 -19.12 1.78 5.84
N MET A 221 -18.36 2.86 5.92
CA MET A 221 -17.38 3.08 6.99
C MET A 221 -18.06 3.22 8.34
N LEU A 222 -19.12 4.00 8.43
CA LEU A 222 -19.91 4.18 9.66
C LEU A 222 -20.54 2.86 10.13
N ALA A 223 -21.06 2.04 9.23
CA ALA A 223 -21.58 0.72 9.56
C ALA A 223 -20.48 -0.18 10.14
N ALA A 224 -19.29 -0.21 9.52
CA ALA A 224 -18.16 -0.97 10.02
C ALA A 224 -17.66 -0.44 11.38
N CYS A 225 -17.72 0.87 11.61
CA CYS A 225 -17.36 1.51 12.88
C CYS A 225 -18.31 1.08 14.01
N ARG A 226 -19.62 1.14 13.77
CA ARG A 226 -20.64 0.68 14.73
C ARG A 226 -20.46 -0.81 15.08
N THR A 227 -20.22 -1.64 14.08
CA THR A 227 -19.95 -3.08 14.30
C THR A 227 -18.69 -3.29 15.15
N ALA A 228 -17.60 -2.57 14.86
CA ALA A 228 -16.37 -2.67 15.63
C ALA A 228 -16.49 -2.10 17.05
N GLU A 229 -17.37 -1.11 17.26
CA GLU A 229 -17.68 -0.56 18.60
C GLU A 229 -18.49 -1.54 19.45
N GLN A 230 -19.49 -2.18 18.86
CA GLN A 230 -20.35 -3.16 19.56
C GLN A 230 -19.61 -4.47 19.84
N ILE A 231 -18.85 -4.97 18.86
CA ILE A 231 -18.15 -6.24 18.90
C ILE A 231 -16.69 -6.04 18.45
N PRO A 232 -15.77 -5.63 19.35
CA PRO A 232 -14.40 -5.25 19.02
C PRO A 232 -13.47 -6.45 18.75
N THR A 233 -13.87 -7.37 17.88
CA THR A 233 -13.02 -8.47 17.42
C THR A 233 -11.91 -7.98 16.48
N ALA A 234 -10.87 -8.79 16.30
CA ALA A 234 -9.78 -8.49 15.36
C ALA A 234 -10.32 -8.35 13.91
N GLU A 235 -11.31 -9.16 13.55
CA GLU A 235 -11.96 -9.17 12.25
C GLU A 235 -12.74 -7.88 12.01
N ASN A 236 -13.54 -7.43 12.98
CA ASN A 236 -14.35 -6.21 12.87
C ASN A 236 -13.46 -4.96 12.82
N VAL A 237 -12.41 -4.90 13.64
CA VAL A 237 -11.42 -3.82 13.57
C VAL A 237 -10.67 -3.83 12.24
N HIS A 238 -10.36 -4.99 11.67
CA HIS A 238 -9.76 -5.12 10.36
C HIS A 238 -10.71 -4.64 9.25
N ALA A 239 -12.00 -5.00 9.32
CA ALA A 239 -13.03 -4.55 8.39
C ALA A 239 -13.19 -3.02 8.43
N LEU A 240 -13.21 -2.42 9.62
CA LEU A 240 -13.21 -0.97 9.79
C LEU A 240 -11.99 -0.32 9.13
N ARG A 241 -10.78 -0.86 9.35
CA ARG A 241 -9.56 -0.35 8.72
C ARG A 241 -9.61 -0.40 7.18
N ILE A 242 -10.23 -1.45 6.63
CA ILE A 242 -10.43 -1.57 5.18
C ILE A 242 -11.43 -0.51 4.70
N SER A 243 -12.53 -0.28 5.40
CA SER A 243 -13.54 0.72 5.05
C SER A 243 -12.97 2.14 5.11
N ILE A 244 -12.25 2.50 6.17
CA ILE A 244 -11.55 3.79 6.28
C ILE A 244 -10.59 4.00 5.10
N LYS A 245 -9.83 2.98 4.72
CA LYS A 245 -8.90 3.06 3.58
C LYS A 245 -9.67 3.30 2.26
N HIS A 246 -10.78 2.62 2.04
CA HIS A 246 -11.57 2.78 0.82
C HIS A 246 -12.20 4.17 0.75
N LEU A 247 -12.79 4.63 1.85
CA LEU A 247 -13.33 5.99 1.95
C LEU A 247 -12.23 7.04 1.71
N ARG A 248 -11.06 6.89 2.35
CA ARG A 248 -9.96 7.82 2.16
C ARG A 248 -9.58 7.96 0.67
N TYR A 249 -9.48 6.85 -0.05
CA TYR A 249 -9.16 6.90 -1.47
C TYR A 249 -10.31 7.46 -2.32
N ALA A 250 -11.57 7.17 -1.97
CA ALA A 250 -12.70 7.81 -2.62
C ALA A 250 -12.66 9.33 -2.46
N VAL A 251 -12.45 9.82 -1.24
CA VAL A 251 -12.27 11.25 -0.96
C VAL A 251 -11.08 11.83 -1.73
N GLU A 252 -9.92 11.13 -1.77
CA GLU A 252 -8.75 11.59 -2.53
C GLU A 252 -9.01 11.67 -4.04
N TYR A 253 -9.86 10.81 -4.61
CA TYR A 253 -10.17 10.81 -6.06
C TYR A 253 -11.05 11.98 -6.47
N PHE A 254 -11.84 12.52 -5.57
CA PHE A 254 -12.76 13.62 -5.82
C PHE A 254 -12.40 14.92 -5.07
N ALA A 255 -11.26 14.94 -4.37
CA ALA A 255 -10.89 16.04 -3.46
C ALA A 255 -10.90 17.44 -4.12
N ASP A 256 -10.52 17.52 -5.38
CA ASP A 256 -10.44 18.79 -6.09
C ASP A 256 -11.82 19.27 -6.60
N LEU A 257 -12.80 18.37 -6.69
CA LEU A 257 -14.20 18.71 -6.97
C LEU A 257 -14.95 19.14 -5.71
N GLU A 258 -14.54 18.64 -4.54
CA GLU A 258 -15.18 18.90 -3.24
C GLU A 258 -14.50 20.03 -2.44
N GLY A 259 -13.31 20.49 -2.87
CA GLY A 259 -12.61 21.64 -2.28
C GLY A 259 -11.72 21.31 -1.07
N HIS A 260 -11.37 22.35 -0.30
CA HIS A 260 -10.36 22.26 0.76
C HIS A 260 -10.72 21.31 1.92
N GLY A 261 -11.99 21.15 2.23
CA GLY A 261 -12.48 20.25 3.28
C GLY A 261 -12.15 18.78 3.01
N ALA A 262 -12.24 18.35 1.76
CA ALA A 262 -11.98 16.97 1.36
C ALA A 262 -10.51 16.56 1.58
N ARG A 263 -9.56 17.43 1.28
CA ARG A 263 -8.12 17.18 1.53
C ARG A 263 -7.82 17.05 3.03
N HIS A 264 -8.45 17.90 3.86
CA HIS A 264 -8.32 17.80 5.31
C HIS A 264 -8.88 16.48 5.82
N ARG A 265 -10.06 16.11 5.36
CA ARG A 265 -10.72 14.82 5.67
C ARG A 265 -9.87 13.61 5.28
N ALA A 266 -9.28 13.59 4.09
CA ALA A 266 -8.39 12.53 3.66
C ALA A 266 -7.18 12.37 4.60
N LYS A 267 -6.61 13.48 5.11
CA LYS A 267 -5.54 13.45 6.12
C LYS A 267 -6.01 12.87 7.46
N GLN A 268 -7.21 13.23 7.92
CA GLN A 268 -7.78 12.67 9.15
C GLN A 268 -8.01 11.15 9.04
N LEU A 269 -8.61 10.70 7.92
CA LEU A 269 -8.79 9.28 7.62
C LEU A 269 -7.43 8.53 7.54
N GLY A 270 -6.40 9.20 7.02
CA GLY A 270 -5.03 8.68 7.00
C GLY A 270 -4.45 8.46 8.41
N ARG A 271 -4.66 9.40 9.33
CA ARG A 271 -4.24 9.28 10.74
C ARG A 271 -4.92 8.09 11.42
N LEU A 272 -6.24 7.95 11.25
CA LEU A 272 -7.01 6.83 11.79
C LEU A 272 -6.52 5.48 11.22
N GLN A 273 -6.27 5.42 9.92
CA GLN A 273 -5.72 4.23 9.27
C GLN A 273 -4.36 3.84 9.86
N ASN A 274 -3.49 4.81 10.18
CA ASN A 274 -2.18 4.57 10.78
C ASN A 274 -2.30 4.01 12.20
N ILE A 275 -3.21 4.56 13.03
CA ILE A 275 -3.48 4.06 14.39
C ILE A 275 -3.93 2.59 14.34
N LEU A 276 -4.93 2.28 13.51
CA LEU A 276 -5.42 0.90 13.34
C LEU A 276 -4.37 -0.03 12.72
N GLY A 277 -3.49 0.52 11.86
CA GLY A 277 -2.37 -0.20 11.24
C GLY A 277 -1.32 -0.61 12.26
N ALA A 278 -0.90 0.32 13.12
CA ALA A 278 0.13 0.07 14.13
C ALA A 278 -0.22 -1.10 15.06
N ARG A 279 -1.49 -1.21 15.47
CA ARG A 279 -2.00 -2.33 16.27
C ARG A 279 -1.89 -3.68 15.54
N GLN A 280 -2.36 -3.73 14.30
CA GLN A 280 -2.30 -4.96 13.51
C GLN A 280 -0.86 -5.40 13.27
N ASP A 281 0.02 -4.46 12.98
CA ASP A 281 1.44 -4.73 12.75
C ASP A 281 2.13 -5.22 14.03
N ALA A 282 1.78 -4.67 15.21
CA ALA A 282 2.27 -5.14 16.50
C ALA A 282 1.83 -6.58 16.80
N ALA A 283 0.54 -6.89 16.59
CA ALA A 283 0.01 -8.23 16.78
C ALA A 283 0.66 -9.27 15.83
N ILE A 284 0.94 -8.89 14.59
CA ILE A 284 1.64 -9.74 13.61
C ILE A 284 3.09 -10.00 14.07
N LEU A 285 3.81 -8.95 14.45
CA LEU A 285 5.19 -9.06 14.91
C LEU A 285 5.29 -9.92 16.17
N LEU A 286 4.41 -9.72 17.15
CA LEU A 286 4.34 -10.53 18.36
C LEU A 286 4.13 -12.02 18.04
N ARG A 287 3.24 -12.34 17.10
CA ARG A 287 3.01 -13.71 16.62
C ARG A 287 4.28 -14.30 15.98
N HIS A 288 5.03 -13.51 15.22
CA HIS A 288 6.25 -13.96 14.56
C HIS A 288 7.38 -14.20 15.58
N ILE A 289 7.52 -13.34 16.58
CA ILE A 289 8.51 -13.53 17.66
C ILE A 289 8.15 -14.80 18.46
N ARG A 290 6.91 -14.97 18.89
CA ARG A 290 6.48 -16.20 19.60
C ARG A 290 6.71 -17.48 18.80
N ARG A 291 6.52 -17.43 17.48
CA ARG A 291 6.87 -18.58 16.61
C ARG A 291 8.36 -18.79 16.54
N TYR A 292 9.16 -17.75 16.61
CA TYR A 292 10.61 -17.86 16.64
C TYR A 292 11.08 -18.42 17.99
N GLU A 293 10.56 -17.93 19.11
CA GLU A 293 10.84 -18.46 20.45
C GLU A 293 10.59 -19.98 20.52
N ALA A 294 9.56 -20.48 19.86
CA ALA A 294 9.28 -21.92 19.80
C ALA A 294 10.34 -22.73 19.00
N THR A 295 11.25 -22.09 18.29
CA THR A 295 12.31 -22.75 17.48
C THR A 295 13.70 -22.64 18.10
N ILE A 296 13.87 -21.94 19.22
CA ILE A 296 15.13 -21.78 19.95
C ILE A 296 15.10 -22.61 21.25
N PRO A 297 16.27 -22.99 21.80
CA PRO A 297 16.36 -23.68 23.09
C PRO A 297 15.59 -22.95 24.18
N GLU A 298 15.08 -23.70 25.16
CA GLU A 298 14.25 -23.14 26.23
C GLU A 298 14.99 -22.11 27.06
N GLU A 299 16.26 -22.35 27.31
CA GLU A 299 17.21 -21.47 28.03
C GLU A 299 17.43 -20.11 27.35
N ASP A 300 17.25 -20.05 26.01
CA ASP A 300 17.44 -18.82 25.21
C ASP A 300 16.13 -18.01 25.01
N ARG A 301 14.98 -18.57 25.37
CA ARG A 301 13.68 -17.89 25.14
C ARG A 301 13.53 -16.60 25.92
N ASP A 302 14.13 -16.56 27.12
CA ASP A 302 14.09 -15.37 27.98
C ASP A 302 14.84 -14.18 27.39
N LEU A 303 15.74 -14.40 26.43
CA LEU A 303 16.46 -13.35 25.72
C LEU A 303 15.52 -12.43 24.92
N LEU A 304 14.30 -12.86 24.61
CA LEU A 304 13.31 -12.09 23.85
C LEU A 304 12.20 -11.48 24.72
N LEU A 305 12.26 -11.64 26.05
CA LEU A 305 11.22 -11.13 26.97
C LEU A 305 11.07 -9.61 26.88
N GLY A 306 12.16 -8.85 26.80
CA GLY A 306 12.14 -7.40 26.66
C GLY A 306 11.47 -6.96 25.37
N ALA A 307 11.88 -7.56 24.25
CA ALA A 307 11.30 -7.29 22.93
C ALA A 307 9.79 -7.62 22.90
N ARG A 308 9.40 -8.74 23.48
CA ARG A 308 8.00 -9.13 23.60
C ARG A 308 7.21 -8.13 24.43
N SER A 309 7.74 -7.73 25.59
CA SER A 309 7.12 -6.73 26.46
C SER A 309 6.96 -5.37 25.78
N ALA A 310 7.98 -4.92 25.03
CA ALA A 310 7.91 -3.68 24.27
C ALA A 310 6.81 -3.72 23.18
N ILE A 311 6.68 -4.82 22.46
CA ILE A 311 5.62 -4.99 21.44
C ILE A 311 4.25 -5.06 22.08
N GLU A 312 4.10 -5.76 23.22
CA GLU A 312 2.85 -5.82 23.96
C GLU A 312 2.43 -4.45 24.52
N LYS A 313 3.37 -3.58 24.87
CA LYS A 313 3.08 -2.18 25.22
C LYS A 313 2.54 -1.43 24.01
N ILE A 314 3.15 -1.61 22.82
CA ILE A 314 2.65 -1.00 21.57
C ILE A 314 1.25 -1.52 21.24
N ASP A 315 1.01 -2.82 21.36
CA ASP A 315 -0.31 -3.41 21.10
C ASP A 315 -1.37 -2.86 22.07
N ARG A 316 -1.02 -2.71 23.35
CA ARG A 316 -1.89 -2.11 24.36
C ARG A 316 -2.14 -0.62 24.12
N ALA A 317 -1.10 0.14 23.78
CA ALA A 317 -1.20 1.57 23.46
C ALA A 317 -2.00 1.84 22.18
N ALA A 318 -1.89 0.93 21.20
CA ALA A 318 -2.63 0.98 19.96
C ALA A 318 -4.06 0.41 20.04
N ARG A 319 -4.53 0.02 21.24
CA ARG A 319 -5.95 -0.31 21.42
C ARG A 319 -6.77 0.92 21.10
N VAL A 320 -7.61 0.79 20.08
CA VAL A 320 -8.53 1.85 19.67
C VAL A 320 -9.36 2.24 20.87
N LYS A 321 -9.16 3.44 21.37
CA LYS A 321 -9.98 3.96 22.47
C LYS A 321 -11.38 4.19 21.94
N LYS A 322 -12.39 3.95 22.75
CA LYS A 322 -13.79 4.24 22.39
C LYS A 322 -13.95 5.69 21.92
N SER A 323 -13.17 6.61 22.50
CA SER A 323 -13.12 8.01 22.10
C SER A 323 -12.61 8.24 20.66
N GLU A 324 -11.68 7.40 20.17
CA GLU A 324 -11.18 7.50 18.80
C GLU A 324 -12.21 7.00 17.79
N LEU A 325 -12.92 5.91 18.12
CA LEU A 325 -14.07 5.44 17.33
C LEU A 325 -15.19 6.49 17.29
N GLN A 326 -15.45 7.15 18.41
CA GLN A 326 -16.43 8.25 18.49
C GLN A 326 -16.01 9.47 17.68
N GLN A 327 -14.70 9.79 17.59
CA GLN A 327 -14.21 10.80 16.67
C GLN A 327 -14.45 10.45 15.20
N VAL A 328 -14.28 9.17 14.83
CA VAL A 328 -14.60 8.67 13.48
C VAL A 328 -16.09 8.86 13.17
N LEU A 329 -16.95 8.53 14.14
CA LEU A 329 -18.41 8.69 14.00
C LEU A 329 -18.81 10.16 13.86
N LYS A 330 -18.18 11.08 14.61
CA LYS A 330 -18.41 12.53 14.50
C LYS A 330 -17.99 13.06 13.15
N LEU A 331 -16.84 12.63 12.61
CA LEU A 331 -16.37 13.03 11.27
C LEU A 331 -17.32 12.62 10.13
N GLY A 332 -18.20 11.64 10.37
CA GLY A 332 -19.26 11.25 9.44
C GLY A 332 -20.57 12.00 9.68
N ALA A 333 -20.85 12.42 10.93
CA ALA A 333 -22.09 13.11 11.29
C ALA A 333 -22.07 14.62 10.97
N ASP A 334 -20.89 15.27 11.00
CA ASP A 334 -20.72 16.68 10.67
C ASP A 334 -20.89 17.00 9.16
N GLN A 335 -21.34 16.03 8.36
CA GLN A 335 -21.62 16.15 6.93
C GLN A 335 -23.10 15.93 6.57
N GLU A 336 -24.03 16.09 7.49
CA GLU A 336 -25.39 16.41 7.07
C GLU A 336 -25.34 17.78 6.39
N LEU A 337 -25.17 17.72 5.06
CA LEU A 337 -25.20 18.86 4.15
C LEU A 337 -26.50 19.64 4.34
N PRO A 338 -26.45 20.98 4.25
CA PRO A 338 -27.62 21.82 4.24
C PRO A 338 -28.52 21.54 3.04
#